data_e94a8cde80a3eca38e9cc4f2d2056d24
#
_entry.id   e94a8cde80a3eca38e9cc4f2d2056d24
#
_cell.length_a   1.000
_cell.length_b   1.000
_cell.length_c   1.000
_cell.angle_alpha   90.00
_cell.angle_beta   90.00
_cell.angle_gamma   90.00
#
_symmetry.space_group_name_H-M   'P 1'
#
loop_
_entity.id
_entity.type
_entity.pdbx_description
1 polymer ?
#
loop_
_entity_poly.entity_id
_entity_poly.type
_entity_poly.pdbx_seq_one_letter_code
_entity_poly.pdbx_strand_id
1 'polypeptide(L)'
;TALVAGTQFRGQFEARLKSLLNEAAERGNVVLVIDEIHNIVAAGDAEGAMSAANILKPALARGEIQIIGATTLTEYRKHIEKDSALERRFQPVLIDEPSIDESIEILKGIKDYYENYHSVKISDDIIEQAVRLSERYITDRFLPDKAIDVIDEAGSRVNLKNKALYDVKLLEDRLDVIEEDIETATDDGDFEKIANLKTE
;
A
#
# COMPACT_ATOMS: atom_id res chain seq x y z
N THR A 1 -1.53 5.77 -6.67
CA THR A 1 -1.17 7.05 -6.01
C THR A 1 0.07 7.69 -6.61
N ALA A 2 1.15 6.96 -6.89
CA ALA A 2 2.38 7.52 -7.49
C ALA A 2 2.17 8.13 -8.89
N LEU A 3 1.29 7.57 -9.71
CA LEU A 3 0.96 8.10 -11.04
C LEU A 3 0.23 9.45 -10.99
N VAL A 4 -0.52 9.70 -9.93
CA VAL A 4 -1.28 10.95 -9.70
C VAL A 4 -0.48 11.96 -8.88
N ALA A 5 0.44 11.50 -8.04
CA ALA A 5 1.25 12.35 -7.17
C ALA A 5 2.10 13.33 -8.00
N GLY A 6 1.97 14.63 -7.68
CA GLY A 6 2.71 15.70 -8.35
C GLY A 6 2.20 16.09 -9.75
N THR A 7 1.05 15.60 -10.18
CA THR A 7 0.41 16.07 -11.41
C THR A 7 -0.56 17.20 -11.08
N GLN A 8 -0.16 18.45 -11.33
CA GLN A 8 -1.05 19.61 -11.21
C GLN A 8 -2.02 19.74 -12.38
N PHE A 9 -1.74 19.07 -13.49
CA PHE A 9 -2.54 19.14 -14.71
C PHE A 9 -2.86 17.73 -15.22
N ARG A 10 -4.08 17.52 -15.62
CA ARG A 10 -4.63 16.28 -16.17
C ARG A 10 -3.79 15.69 -17.31
N GLY A 11 -3.34 16.52 -18.24
CA GLY A 11 -2.50 16.07 -19.36
C GLY A 11 -1.17 15.44 -18.95
N GLN A 12 -0.66 15.78 -17.77
CA GLN A 12 0.57 15.15 -17.24
C GLN A 12 0.31 13.69 -16.79
N PHE A 13 -0.84 13.43 -16.18
CA PHE A 13 -1.24 12.07 -15.81
C PHE A 13 -1.43 11.19 -17.06
N GLU A 14 -2.13 11.70 -18.06
CA GLU A 14 -2.37 10.98 -19.32
C GLU A 14 -1.04 10.69 -20.05
N ALA A 15 -0.13 11.66 -20.09
CA ALA A 15 1.19 11.48 -20.70
C ALA A 15 2.02 10.44 -19.95
N ARG A 16 2.03 10.45 -18.61
CA ARG A 16 2.72 9.45 -17.78
C ARG A 16 2.15 8.06 -17.94
N LEU A 17 0.82 7.93 -17.93
CA LEU A 17 0.16 6.63 -18.15
C LEU A 17 0.51 6.07 -19.54
N LYS A 18 0.44 6.91 -20.59
CA LYS A 18 0.80 6.50 -21.94
C LYS A 18 2.27 6.08 -22.06
N SER A 19 3.17 6.82 -21.42
CA SER A 19 4.61 6.47 -21.39
C SER A 19 4.84 5.13 -20.70
N LEU A 20 4.18 4.90 -19.54
CA LEU A 20 4.27 3.63 -18.81
C LEU A 20 3.77 2.44 -19.65
N LEU A 21 2.63 2.61 -20.33
CA LEU A 21 2.07 1.55 -21.17
C LEU A 21 2.96 1.23 -22.38
N ASN A 22 3.54 2.26 -23.00
CA ASN A 22 4.48 2.08 -24.10
C ASN A 22 5.75 1.35 -23.64
N GLU A 23 6.33 1.74 -22.50
CA GLU A 23 7.49 1.06 -21.94
C GLU A 23 7.19 -0.40 -21.57
N ALA A 24 6.03 -0.68 -21.00
CA ALA A 24 5.59 -2.05 -20.70
C ALA A 24 5.43 -2.89 -21.97
N ALA A 25 4.86 -2.31 -23.03
CA ALA A 25 4.70 -2.97 -24.33
C ALA A 25 6.05 -3.23 -25.01
N GLU A 26 6.97 -2.27 -24.99
CA GLU A 26 8.31 -2.42 -25.56
C GLU A 26 9.14 -3.52 -24.86
N ARG A 27 9.02 -3.63 -23.54
CA ARG A 27 9.72 -4.68 -22.77
C ARG A 27 9.13 -6.07 -22.97
N GLY A 28 7.83 -6.20 -23.20
CA GLY A 28 7.13 -7.45 -23.53
C GLY A 28 7.05 -8.50 -22.42
N ASN A 29 7.76 -8.31 -21.30
CA ASN A 29 7.82 -9.23 -20.15
C ASN A 29 7.31 -8.58 -18.85
N VAL A 30 6.49 -7.53 -18.97
CA VAL A 30 5.96 -6.76 -17.84
C VAL A 30 4.47 -7.04 -17.67
N VAL A 31 4.06 -7.34 -16.45
CA VAL A 31 2.65 -7.37 -16.03
C VAL A 31 2.40 -6.17 -15.12
N LEU A 32 1.44 -5.33 -15.48
CA LEU A 32 1.05 -4.19 -14.67
C LEU A 32 0.00 -4.62 -13.64
N VAL A 33 0.29 -4.41 -12.37
CA VAL A 33 -0.69 -4.60 -11.30
C VAL A 33 -1.28 -3.25 -10.92
N ILE A 34 -2.59 -3.10 -11.07
CA ILE A 34 -3.32 -1.86 -10.80
C ILE A 34 -4.35 -2.12 -9.73
N ASP A 35 -4.09 -1.59 -8.56
CA ASP A 35 -5.05 -1.59 -7.47
C ASP A 35 -6.12 -0.53 -7.71
N GLU A 36 -7.37 -0.82 -7.29
CA GLU A 36 -8.52 0.08 -7.49
C GLU A 36 -8.67 0.51 -8.96
N ILE A 37 -8.53 -0.43 -9.92
CA ILE A 37 -8.53 -0.12 -11.37
C ILE A 37 -9.76 0.66 -11.80
N HIS A 38 -10.88 0.52 -11.09
CA HIS A 38 -12.11 1.26 -11.37
C HIS A 38 -11.90 2.78 -11.25
N ASN A 39 -11.00 3.27 -10.40
CA ASN A 39 -10.68 4.70 -10.28
C ASN A 39 -10.05 5.25 -11.57
N ILE A 40 -9.22 4.43 -12.24
CA ILE A 40 -8.60 4.81 -13.51
C ILE A 40 -9.65 4.79 -14.63
N VAL A 41 -10.54 3.79 -14.61
CA VAL A 41 -11.60 3.64 -15.63
C VAL A 41 -12.68 4.69 -15.48
N ALA A 42 -13.14 4.94 -14.23
CA ALA A 42 -14.21 5.89 -13.92
C ALA A 42 -13.80 7.38 -14.08
N ALA A 43 -12.52 7.68 -13.99
CA ALA A 43 -12.01 9.07 -14.11
C ALA A 43 -12.37 9.76 -15.44
N GLY A 44 -13.09 9.10 -16.34
CA GLY A 44 -13.50 9.59 -17.64
C GLY A 44 -14.98 9.91 -17.82
N ASP A 45 -15.82 9.67 -16.82
CA ASP A 45 -17.26 9.89 -16.95
C ASP A 45 -17.70 11.38 -16.80
N ALA A 46 -16.77 12.28 -16.47
CA ALA A 46 -17.03 13.71 -16.44
C ALA A 46 -17.00 14.29 -17.87
N GLU A 47 -18.02 15.06 -18.23
CA GLU A 47 -18.18 15.72 -19.54
C GLU A 47 -16.89 16.46 -19.95
N GLY A 48 -16.35 16.12 -21.12
CA GLY A 48 -15.16 16.76 -21.72
C GLY A 48 -13.81 16.10 -21.40
N ALA A 49 -13.79 14.91 -20.78
CA ALA A 49 -12.58 14.24 -20.36
C ALA A 49 -12.24 13.03 -21.23
N MET A 50 -11.08 13.02 -21.87
CA MET A 50 -10.50 11.77 -22.36
C MET A 50 -10.12 10.92 -21.14
N SER A 51 -10.86 9.85 -20.95
CA SER A 51 -10.70 8.91 -19.84
C SER A 51 -9.38 8.16 -19.96
N ALA A 52 -8.71 7.90 -18.84
CA ALA A 52 -7.62 6.93 -18.82
C ALA A 52 -8.04 5.56 -19.39
N ALA A 53 -9.33 5.23 -19.33
CA ALA A 53 -9.91 4.10 -20.06
C ALA A 53 -9.66 4.17 -21.56
N ASN A 54 -9.75 5.35 -22.17
CA ASN A 54 -9.51 5.51 -23.62
C ASN A 54 -8.03 5.32 -24.01
N ILE A 55 -7.12 5.43 -23.04
CA ILE A 55 -5.70 5.13 -23.24
C ILE A 55 -5.45 3.62 -23.03
N LEU A 56 -6.10 3.00 -22.02
CA LEU A 56 -5.96 1.59 -21.73
C LEU A 56 -6.61 0.69 -22.78
N LYS A 57 -7.82 1.04 -23.26
CA LYS A 57 -8.59 0.23 -24.22
C LYS A 57 -7.80 -0.14 -25.49
N PRO A 58 -7.12 0.78 -26.19
CA PRO A 58 -6.34 0.42 -27.37
C PRO A 58 -5.17 -0.52 -27.07
N ALA A 59 -4.45 -0.30 -25.96
CA ALA A 59 -3.30 -1.12 -25.57
C ALA A 59 -3.73 -2.55 -25.20
N LEU A 60 -4.83 -2.69 -24.44
CA LEU A 60 -5.46 -3.98 -24.15
C LEU A 60 -6.02 -4.64 -25.39
N ALA A 61 -6.60 -3.86 -26.32
CA ALA A 61 -7.18 -4.39 -27.53
C ALA A 61 -6.13 -5.03 -28.46
N ARG A 62 -4.94 -4.48 -28.51
CA ARG A 62 -3.81 -5.02 -29.29
C ARG A 62 -3.09 -6.18 -28.62
N GLY A 63 -3.36 -6.46 -27.33
CA GLY A 63 -2.67 -7.50 -26.57
C GLY A 63 -1.19 -7.17 -26.31
N GLU A 64 -0.82 -5.90 -26.36
CA GLU A 64 0.56 -5.42 -26.20
C GLU A 64 0.99 -5.40 -24.73
N ILE A 65 0.03 -5.38 -23.81
CA ILE A 65 0.26 -5.30 -22.36
C ILE A 65 -0.60 -6.32 -21.63
N GLN A 66 -0.09 -6.76 -20.48
CA GLN A 66 -0.83 -7.59 -19.52
C GLN A 66 -1.10 -6.78 -18.26
N ILE A 67 -2.35 -6.81 -17.80
CA ILE A 67 -2.79 -6.08 -16.61
C ILE A 67 -3.52 -7.02 -15.66
N ILE A 68 -3.17 -6.94 -14.38
CA ILE A 68 -3.95 -7.49 -13.27
C ILE A 68 -4.58 -6.30 -12.55
N GLY A 69 -5.90 -6.19 -12.61
CA GLY A 69 -6.65 -5.12 -11.95
C GLY A 69 -7.38 -5.64 -10.72
N ALA A 70 -7.13 -5.04 -9.55
CA ALA A 70 -7.92 -5.31 -8.35
C ALA A 70 -9.08 -4.32 -8.25
N THR A 71 -10.25 -4.79 -7.83
CA THR A 71 -11.44 -3.96 -7.62
C THR A 71 -12.49 -4.72 -6.80
N THR A 72 -13.53 -4.05 -6.34
CA THR A 72 -14.68 -4.70 -5.71
C THR A 72 -15.68 -5.18 -6.76
N LEU A 73 -16.51 -6.18 -6.41
CA LEU A 73 -17.58 -6.67 -7.30
C LEU A 73 -18.56 -5.55 -7.68
N THR A 74 -18.86 -4.64 -6.77
CA THR A 74 -19.75 -3.52 -7.01
C THR A 74 -19.19 -2.56 -8.06
N GLU A 75 -17.92 -2.18 -7.92
CA GLU A 75 -17.26 -1.27 -8.85
C GLU A 75 -16.95 -1.96 -10.20
N TYR A 76 -16.65 -3.27 -10.20
CA TYR A 76 -16.53 -4.06 -11.42
C TYR A 76 -17.81 -4.00 -12.26
N ARG A 77 -18.96 -4.30 -11.65
CA ARG A 77 -20.26 -4.24 -12.34
C ARG A 77 -20.62 -2.84 -12.82
N LYS A 78 -20.22 -1.82 -12.09
CA LYS A 78 -20.54 -0.43 -12.41
C LYS A 78 -19.69 0.14 -13.54
N HIS A 79 -18.40 -0.16 -13.57
CA HIS A 79 -17.42 0.51 -14.43
C HIS A 79 -16.78 -0.37 -15.49
N ILE A 80 -16.64 -1.69 -15.27
CA ILE A 80 -15.94 -2.59 -16.20
C ILE A 80 -16.94 -3.42 -17.01
N GLU A 81 -17.88 -4.10 -16.35
CA GLU A 81 -18.86 -4.96 -16.99
C GLU A 81 -19.77 -4.20 -17.97
N LYS A 82 -20.10 -2.95 -17.66
CA LYS A 82 -20.92 -2.10 -18.56
C LYS A 82 -20.17 -1.61 -19.80
N ASP A 83 -18.85 -1.64 -19.78
CA ASP A 83 -18.04 -1.23 -20.91
C ASP A 83 -17.63 -2.47 -21.73
N SER A 84 -18.32 -2.71 -22.81
CA SER A 84 -18.12 -3.89 -23.66
C SER A 84 -16.69 -4.04 -24.22
N ALA A 85 -15.93 -2.95 -24.29
CA ALA A 85 -14.54 -3.00 -24.73
C ALA A 85 -13.59 -3.48 -23.63
N LEU A 86 -13.89 -3.16 -22.37
CA LEU A 86 -13.13 -3.63 -21.20
C LEU A 86 -13.56 -5.04 -20.79
N GLU A 87 -14.88 -5.31 -20.74
CA GLU A 87 -15.44 -6.62 -20.39
C GLU A 87 -14.81 -7.76 -21.21
N ARG A 88 -14.64 -7.55 -22.52
CA ARG A 88 -14.05 -8.55 -23.42
C ARG A 88 -12.53 -8.74 -23.24
N ARG A 89 -11.88 -7.89 -22.45
CA ARG A 89 -10.42 -7.86 -22.27
C ARG A 89 -9.97 -8.25 -20.88
N PHE A 90 -10.87 -8.19 -19.90
CA PHE A 90 -10.60 -8.63 -18.55
C PHE A 90 -11.35 -9.94 -18.27
N GLN A 91 -10.59 -10.96 -17.86
CA GLN A 91 -11.16 -12.18 -17.31
C GLN A 91 -11.37 -11.98 -15.81
N PRO A 92 -12.61 -11.99 -15.31
CA PRO A 92 -12.84 -11.85 -13.88
C PRO A 92 -12.34 -13.09 -13.12
N VAL A 93 -11.62 -12.85 -12.04
CA VAL A 93 -11.19 -13.85 -11.07
C VAL A 93 -11.77 -13.43 -9.72
N LEU A 94 -12.74 -14.18 -9.24
CA LEU A 94 -13.34 -13.96 -7.94
C LEU A 94 -12.40 -14.47 -6.85
N ILE A 95 -12.13 -13.61 -5.86
CA ILE A 95 -11.39 -13.96 -4.67
C ILE A 95 -12.38 -13.96 -3.52
N ASP A 96 -12.62 -15.14 -2.95
CA ASP A 96 -13.51 -15.32 -1.81
C ASP A 96 -12.78 -14.96 -0.50
N GLU A 97 -13.56 -14.70 0.55
CA GLU A 97 -13.04 -14.51 1.90
C GLU A 97 -12.34 -15.80 2.36
N PRO A 98 -11.11 -15.72 2.88
CA PRO A 98 -10.41 -16.89 3.39
C PRO A 98 -11.10 -17.45 4.64
N SER A 99 -10.97 -18.75 4.81
CA SER A 99 -11.41 -19.44 6.05
C SER A 99 -10.62 -18.96 7.26
N ILE A 100 -11.12 -19.29 8.46
CA ILE A 100 -10.42 -19.00 9.72
C ILE A 100 -9.00 -19.56 9.71
N ASP A 101 -8.83 -20.81 9.28
CA ASP A 101 -7.54 -21.48 9.30
C ASP A 101 -6.57 -20.88 8.27
N GLU A 102 -7.05 -20.55 7.07
CA GLU A 102 -6.26 -19.83 6.07
C GLU A 102 -5.87 -18.43 6.55
N SER A 103 -6.78 -17.73 7.23
CA SER A 103 -6.50 -16.41 7.81
C SER A 103 -5.43 -16.47 8.90
N ILE A 104 -5.43 -17.52 9.74
CA ILE A 104 -4.38 -17.74 10.73
C ILE A 104 -3.02 -17.90 10.05
N GLU A 105 -2.95 -18.71 8.98
CA GLU A 105 -1.70 -18.91 8.24
C GLU A 105 -1.22 -17.63 7.52
N ILE A 106 -2.15 -16.84 6.97
CA ILE A 106 -1.84 -15.53 6.40
C ILE A 106 -1.22 -14.61 7.45
N LEU A 107 -1.86 -14.49 8.63
CA LEU A 107 -1.39 -13.61 9.69
C LEU A 107 -0.04 -14.07 10.27
N LYS A 108 0.18 -15.38 10.40
CA LYS A 108 1.50 -15.92 10.78
C LYS A 108 2.58 -15.54 9.77
N GLY A 109 2.24 -15.51 8.48
CA GLY A 109 3.17 -15.12 7.42
C GLY A 109 3.58 -13.64 7.44
N ILE A 110 2.72 -12.77 7.98
CA ILE A 110 2.96 -11.32 8.00
C ILE A 110 3.28 -10.78 9.40
N LYS A 111 3.21 -11.59 10.45
CA LYS A 111 3.37 -11.15 11.84
C LYS A 111 4.68 -10.42 12.11
N ASP A 112 5.79 -10.88 11.49
CA ASP A 112 7.10 -10.28 11.68
C ASP A 112 7.14 -8.80 11.28
N TYR A 113 6.34 -8.42 10.27
CA TYR A 113 6.20 -7.02 9.88
C TYR A 113 5.58 -6.19 11.01
N TYR A 114 4.49 -6.67 11.61
CA TYR A 114 3.82 -5.99 12.73
C TYR A 114 4.63 -6.02 14.02
N GLU A 115 5.35 -7.13 14.30
CA GLU A 115 6.28 -7.22 15.42
C GLU A 115 7.36 -6.14 15.35
N ASN A 116 7.97 -5.99 14.17
CA ASN A 116 9.01 -4.98 13.94
C ASN A 116 8.45 -3.55 13.99
N TYR A 117 7.29 -3.33 13.33
CA TYR A 117 6.69 -2.00 13.28
C TYR A 117 6.28 -1.48 14.66
N HIS A 118 5.67 -2.33 15.49
CA HIS A 118 5.21 -1.96 16.83
C HIS A 118 6.24 -2.24 17.92
N SER A 119 7.39 -2.84 17.60
CA SER A 119 8.40 -3.27 18.57
C SER A 119 7.84 -4.17 19.68
N VAL A 120 7.00 -5.13 19.30
CA VAL A 120 6.33 -6.10 20.17
C VAL A 120 6.58 -7.52 19.70
N LYS A 121 6.30 -8.52 20.57
CA LYS A 121 6.28 -9.93 20.18
C LYS A 121 4.85 -10.45 20.12
N ILE A 122 4.52 -11.16 19.05
CA ILE A 122 3.20 -11.71 18.78
C ILE A 122 3.32 -13.24 18.68
N SER A 123 2.82 -13.96 19.68
CA SER A 123 2.81 -15.42 19.63
C SER A 123 1.75 -15.95 18.66
N ASP A 124 1.93 -17.18 18.20
CA ASP A 124 0.97 -17.82 17.30
C ASP A 124 -0.42 -17.98 17.97
N ASP A 125 -0.44 -18.19 19.30
CA ASP A 125 -1.70 -18.23 20.06
C ASP A 125 -2.46 -16.90 20.03
N ILE A 126 -1.74 -15.76 20.04
CA ILE A 126 -2.36 -14.42 19.91
C ILE A 126 -2.94 -14.24 18.50
N ILE A 127 -2.22 -14.71 17.47
CA ILE A 127 -2.71 -14.71 16.09
C ILE A 127 -4.03 -15.49 15.98
N GLU A 128 -4.04 -16.73 16.50
CA GLU A 128 -5.25 -17.56 16.48
C GLU A 128 -6.42 -16.88 17.19
N GLN A 129 -6.18 -16.33 18.37
CA GLN A 129 -7.20 -15.60 19.14
C GLN A 129 -7.69 -14.35 18.40
N ALA A 130 -6.80 -13.58 17.78
CA ALA A 130 -7.16 -12.38 17.01
C ALA A 130 -8.10 -12.74 15.85
N VAL A 131 -7.81 -13.79 15.09
CA VAL A 131 -8.67 -14.26 13.99
C VAL A 131 -10.02 -14.75 14.52
N ARG A 132 -10.04 -15.64 15.52
CA ARG A 132 -11.29 -16.19 16.06
C ARG A 132 -12.17 -15.15 16.74
N LEU A 133 -11.58 -14.20 17.46
CA LEU A 133 -12.34 -13.14 18.13
C LEU A 133 -12.83 -12.08 17.14
N SER A 134 -12.02 -11.70 16.15
CA SER A 134 -12.46 -10.79 15.09
C SER A 134 -13.62 -11.38 14.28
N GLU A 135 -13.56 -12.69 13.95
CA GLU A 135 -14.66 -13.38 13.26
C GLU A 135 -15.95 -13.37 14.08
N ARG A 136 -15.83 -13.58 15.39
CA ARG A 136 -16.99 -13.64 16.28
C ARG A 136 -17.65 -12.28 16.56
N TYR A 137 -16.84 -11.22 16.67
CA TYR A 137 -17.32 -9.94 17.19
C TYR A 137 -17.34 -8.81 16.16
N ILE A 138 -16.60 -8.91 15.05
CA ILE A 138 -16.57 -7.92 13.98
C ILE A 138 -17.32 -8.49 12.78
N THR A 139 -18.57 -8.03 12.61
CA THR A 139 -19.50 -8.59 11.61
C THR A 139 -19.62 -7.74 10.34
N ASP A 140 -19.09 -6.55 10.33
CA ASP A 140 -19.16 -5.57 9.24
C ASP A 140 -17.91 -5.55 8.35
N ARG A 141 -16.95 -6.42 8.62
CA ARG A 141 -15.69 -6.57 7.86
C ARG A 141 -15.36 -8.03 7.61
N PHE A 142 -14.49 -8.27 6.65
CA PHE A 142 -14.08 -9.59 6.19
C PHE A 142 -12.69 -9.99 6.72
N LEU A 143 -12.44 -11.29 6.82
CA LEU A 143 -11.11 -11.84 7.02
C LEU A 143 -10.28 -11.71 5.71
N PRO A 144 -8.95 -11.53 5.78
CA PRO A 144 -8.14 -11.43 7.00
C PRO A 144 -8.10 -10.02 7.61
N ASP A 145 -8.59 -8.99 6.92
CA ASP A 145 -8.41 -7.58 7.25
C ASP A 145 -8.86 -7.24 8.67
N LYS A 146 -10.04 -7.71 9.10
CA LYS A 146 -10.54 -7.45 10.46
C LYS A 146 -9.64 -8.01 11.56
N ALA A 147 -8.92 -9.11 11.29
CA ALA A 147 -7.97 -9.69 12.23
C ALA A 147 -6.63 -8.94 12.21
N ILE A 148 -6.22 -8.46 11.05
CA ILE A 148 -5.05 -7.59 10.88
C ILE A 148 -5.25 -6.30 11.67
N ASP A 149 -6.41 -5.65 11.53
CA ASP A 149 -6.76 -4.43 12.28
C ASP A 149 -6.67 -4.65 13.81
N VAL A 150 -7.14 -5.81 14.29
CA VAL A 150 -7.06 -6.16 15.73
C VAL A 150 -5.60 -6.27 16.19
N ILE A 151 -4.73 -6.90 15.39
CA ILE A 151 -3.31 -7.05 15.73
C ILE A 151 -2.61 -5.69 15.70
N ASP A 152 -2.87 -4.89 14.68
CA ASP A 152 -2.29 -3.56 14.52
C ASP A 152 -2.65 -2.63 15.69
N GLU A 153 -3.93 -2.57 16.03
CA GLU A 153 -4.43 -1.77 17.16
C GLU A 153 -3.90 -2.29 18.51
N ALA A 154 -3.85 -3.62 18.70
CA ALA A 154 -3.31 -4.21 19.92
C ALA A 154 -1.81 -3.95 20.08
N GLY A 155 -1.05 -4.09 18.99
CA GLY A 155 0.38 -3.79 18.93
C GLY A 155 0.68 -2.33 19.27
N SER A 156 -0.07 -1.41 18.67
CA SER A 156 0.02 0.02 18.95
C SER A 156 -0.24 0.33 20.44
N ARG A 157 -1.29 -0.26 21.03
CA ARG A 157 -1.62 -0.06 22.45
C ARG A 157 -0.58 -0.62 23.41
N VAL A 158 0.01 -1.76 23.06
CA VAL A 158 1.09 -2.37 23.88
C VAL A 158 2.33 -1.49 23.82
N ASN A 159 2.72 -1.03 22.64
CA ASN A 159 3.86 -0.12 22.45
C ASN A 159 3.68 1.18 23.27
N LEU A 160 2.53 1.84 23.15
CA LEU A 160 2.22 3.06 23.90
C LEU A 160 2.26 2.89 25.42
N LYS A 161 1.96 1.69 25.93
CA LYS A 161 2.05 1.39 27.36
C LYS A 161 3.48 1.10 27.84
N ASN A 162 4.38 0.77 26.91
CA ASN A 162 5.77 0.47 27.23
C ASN A 162 6.60 1.74 27.26
N LYS A 163 6.57 2.45 28.39
CA LYS A 163 7.29 3.71 28.59
C LYS A 163 8.79 3.59 28.33
N ALA A 164 9.39 2.44 28.67
CA ALA A 164 10.82 2.21 28.44
C ALA A 164 11.17 2.16 26.94
N LEU A 165 10.35 1.55 26.10
CA LEU A 165 10.53 1.56 24.64
C LEU A 165 10.35 2.96 24.05
N TYR A 166 9.39 3.74 24.57
CA TYR A 166 9.21 5.13 24.15
C TYR A 166 10.45 5.98 24.49
N ASP A 167 10.97 5.83 25.72
CA ASP A 167 12.16 6.57 26.14
C ASP A 167 13.41 6.18 25.33
N VAL A 168 13.59 4.88 25.00
CA VAL A 168 14.67 4.41 24.11
C VAL A 168 14.53 5.01 22.72
N LYS A 169 13.36 4.96 22.12
CA LYS A 169 13.13 5.53 20.78
C LYS A 169 13.39 7.03 20.74
N LEU A 170 12.97 7.75 21.79
CA LEU A 170 13.24 9.19 21.90
C LEU A 170 14.75 9.49 21.95
N LEU A 171 15.53 8.62 22.61
CA LEU A 171 16.98 8.75 22.67
C LEU A 171 17.66 8.39 21.34
N GLU A 172 17.14 7.39 20.63
CA GLU A 172 17.62 7.03 19.29
C GLU A 172 17.35 8.16 18.30
N ASP A 173 16.11 8.69 18.25
CA ASP A 173 15.75 9.84 17.39
C ASP A 173 16.65 11.09 17.71
N ARG A 174 17.00 11.28 18.99
CA ARG A 174 17.90 12.37 19.39
C ARG A 174 19.35 12.14 18.96
N LEU A 175 19.83 10.89 19.02
CA LEU A 175 21.14 10.50 18.52
C LEU A 175 21.26 10.77 17.02
N ASP A 176 20.28 10.36 16.23
CA ASP A 176 20.25 10.60 14.79
C ASP A 176 20.37 12.10 14.46
N VAL A 177 19.63 12.96 15.19
CA VAL A 177 19.72 14.43 15.01
C VAL A 177 21.10 14.96 15.38
N ILE A 178 21.70 14.47 16.47
CA ILE A 178 23.04 14.90 16.89
C ILE A 178 24.09 14.44 15.87
N GLU A 179 23.97 13.24 15.31
CA GLU A 179 24.88 12.75 14.27
C GLU A 179 24.80 13.61 13.00
N GLU A 180 23.60 13.98 12.55
CA GLU A 180 23.38 14.89 11.40
C GLU A 180 23.95 16.29 11.67
N ASP A 181 23.77 16.83 12.88
CA ASP A 181 24.35 18.09 13.32
C ASP A 181 25.88 18.06 13.37
N ILE A 182 26.49 16.95 13.79
CA ILE A 182 27.95 16.75 13.79
C ILE A 182 28.48 16.71 12.35
N GLU A 183 27.79 16.02 11.43
CA GLU A 183 28.18 15.95 10.02
C GLU A 183 28.16 17.37 9.42
N THR A 184 27.07 18.11 9.64
CA THR A 184 26.92 19.50 9.18
C THR A 184 28.03 20.42 9.76
N ALA A 185 28.28 20.33 11.06
CA ALA A 185 29.32 21.12 11.73
C ALA A 185 30.75 20.72 11.27
N THR A 186 30.93 19.48 10.84
CA THR A 186 32.21 18.99 10.27
C THR A 186 32.45 19.63 8.89
N ASP A 187 31.43 19.69 8.06
CA ASP A 187 31.52 20.33 6.73
C ASP A 187 31.75 21.83 6.83
N ASP A 188 31.18 22.48 7.86
CA ASP A 188 31.37 23.91 8.13
C ASP A 188 32.69 24.24 8.87
N GLY A 189 33.42 23.21 9.36
CA GLY A 189 34.67 23.36 10.10
C GLY A 189 34.49 23.92 11.52
N ASP A 190 33.30 23.81 12.10
CA ASP A 190 32.97 24.32 13.46
C ASP A 190 33.31 23.28 14.53
N PHE A 191 34.61 23.25 14.91
CA PHE A 191 35.12 22.32 15.92
C PHE A 191 34.56 22.53 17.32
N GLU A 192 34.14 23.78 17.66
CA GLU A 192 33.55 24.06 18.97
C GLU A 192 32.15 23.45 19.09
N LYS A 193 31.34 23.57 18.03
CA LYS A 193 30.01 22.91 17.96
C LYS A 193 30.13 21.40 18.04
N ILE A 194 31.09 20.79 17.32
CA ILE A 194 31.33 19.33 17.36
C ILE A 194 31.69 18.87 18.78
N ALA A 195 32.55 19.61 19.49
CA ALA A 195 32.94 19.27 20.86
C ALA A 195 31.75 19.31 21.83
N ASN A 196 30.86 20.26 21.68
CA ASN A 196 29.66 20.41 22.51
C ASN A 196 28.66 19.26 22.23
N LEU A 197 28.37 18.95 20.95
CA LEU A 197 27.47 17.88 20.56
C LEU A 197 27.94 16.48 21.00
N LYS A 198 29.26 16.24 21.07
CA LYS A 198 29.82 14.97 21.58
C LYS A 198 29.71 14.80 23.09
N THR A 199 29.39 15.82 23.84
CA THR A 199 29.20 15.77 25.28
C THR A 199 27.75 15.74 25.72
N GLU A 200 26.82 15.93 24.81
CA GLU A 200 25.37 15.84 25.01
C GLU A 200 24.88 14.40 24.95
#